data_66231c12670dcaee9b298265d41607c3
#
_entry.id   66231c12670dcaee9b298265d41607c3
#
_cell.length_a   1.000
_cell.length_b   1.000
_cell.length_c   1.000
_cell.angle_alpha   90.00
_cell.angle_beta   90.00
_cell.angle_gamma   90.00
#
_symmetry.space_group_name_H-M   'P 1'
#
loop_
_entity.id
_entity.type
_entity.pdbx_description
1 polymer ?
#
loop_
_entity_poly.entity_id
_entity_poly.type
_entity_poly.pdbx_seq_one_letter_code
_entity_poly.pdbx_strand_id
1 'polypeptide(L)'
;QMEQVLAENQAELIKIKDEYTQRCFHAAKTVSRIIDRDAKTLYSLNELKEIATEVEVDEIHIFDREGKIFSGTEPQYYGYTMDSGEQMSFFKPMLADKSLMLVQEITENTAEAKLMQYSAVWSDSGEFIVQIGMNPLNVLKVTEKNELSYIFSLFRVNPNISYYAIDIESGLIAGSNRLEFVGNACSDVGFRFEDIENSPKGFYGKINGQYSFCVFQKINSNYIGRVIAVDYLYESLPFSMLLILVCLFIISFILVVSVTRYMNKYVVEKIQDVIQKLKSITEGNLEE
;
A
#
# COMPACT_ATOMS: atom_id res chain seq x y z
N GLN A 1 8.37 3.00 7.07
CA GLN A 1 7.99 4.07 6.11
C GLN A 1 6.99 3.55 5.07
N MET A 2 7.25 2.39 4.42
CA MET A 2 6.32 1.78 3.44
C MET A 2 5.00 1.34 4.10
N GLU A 3 5.07 0.67 5.26
CA GLU A 3 3.88 0.29 6.04
C GLU A 3 3.01 1.50 6.42
N GLN A 4 3.65 2.59 6.80
CA GLN A 4 2.95 3.81 7.17
C GLN A 4 2.21 4.41 5.97
N VAL A 5 2.86 4.49 4.80
CA VAL A 5 2.23 4.98 3.55
C VAL A 5 1.04 4.10 3.15
N LEU A 6 1.19 2.78 3.22
CA LEU A 6 0.10 1.85 2.90
C LEU A 6 -1.07 1.98 3.88
N ALA A 7 -0.80 2.10 5.17
CA ALA A 7 -1.83 2.29 6.19
C ALA A 7 -2.57 3.64 6.04
N GLU A 8 -1.84 4.72 5.77
CA GLU A 8 -2.40 6.05 5.52
C GLU A 8 -3.30 6.04 4.27
N ASN A 9 -2.84 5.44 3.18
CA ASN A 9 -3.61 5.34 1.94
C ASN A 9 -4.87 4.48 2.10
N GLN A 10 -4.79 3.36 2.82
CA GLN A 10 -5.97 2.53 3.10
C GLN A 10 -7.00 3.28 3.97
N ALA A 11 -6.54 4.01 4.98
CA ALA A 11 -7.41 4.82 5.82
C ALA A 11 -8.11 5.93 5.01
N GLU A 12 -7.38 6.57 4.09
CA GLU A 12 -7.93 7.59 3.19
C GLU A 12 -8.97 6.99 2.24
N LEU A 13 -8.71 5.81 1.67
CA LEU A 13 -9.65 5.13 0.79
C LEU A 13 -10.95 4.76 1.51
N ILE A 14 -10.86 4.21 2.72
CA ILE A 14 -12.03 3.90 3.56
C ILE A 14 -12.84 5.16 3.81
N LYS A 15 -12.18 6.25 4.21
CA LYS A 15 -12.83 7.53 4.47
C LYS A 15 -13.57 8.07 3.24
N ILE A 16 -12.92 8.05 2.06
CA ILE A 16 -13.53 8.52 0.82
C ILE A 16 -14.74 7.67 0.43
N LYS A 17 -14.65 6.34 0.58
CA LYS A 17 -15.80 5.44 0.33
C LYS A 17 -16.97 5.73 1.29
N ASP A 18 -16.66 5.93 2.56
CA ASP A 18 -17.68 6.26 3.57
C ASP A 18 -18.33 7.62 3.28
N GLU A 19 -17.54 8.65 3.00
CA GLU A 19 -18.05 9.98 2.64
C GLU A 19 -18.95 9.92 1.39
N TYR A 20 -18.53 9.15 0.37
CA TYR A 20 -19.30 8.96 -0.84
C TYR A 20 -20.61 8.21 -0.58
N THR A 21 -20.59 7.16 0.23
CA THR A 21 -21.75 6.41 0.66
C THR A 21 -22.75 7.30 1.43
N GLN A 22 -22.26 8.13 2.35
CA GLN A 22 -23.09 9.08 3.07
C GLN A 22 -23.70 10.13 2.13
N ARG A 23 -22.95 10.58 1.14
CA ARG A 23 -23.45 11.52 0.13
C ARG A 23 -24.58 10.90 -0.69
N CYS A 24 -24.43 9.65 -1.17
CA CYS A 24 -25.49 8.92 -1.87
C CYS A 24 -26.77 8.85 -1.01
N PHE A 25 -26.61 8.53 0.25
CA PHE A 25 -27.71 8.42 1.19
C PHE A 25 -28.44 9.75 1.39
N HIS A 26 -27.71 10.83 1.64
CA HIS A 26 -28.28 12.16 1.81
C HIS A 26 -28.97 12.66 0.54
N ALA A 27 -28.41 12.36 -0.62
CA ALA A 27 -29.00 12.70 -1.90
C ALA A 27 -30.37 12.02 -2.10
N ALA A 28 -30.44 10.69 -1.87
CA ALA A 28 -31.71 9.95 -1.97
C ALA A 28 -32.78 10.53 -1.07
N LYS A 29 -32.44 10.85 0.19
CA LYS A 29 -33.35 11.45 1.16
C LYS A 29 -33.80 12.87 0.77
N THR A 30 -32.89 13.65 0.17
CA THR A 30 -33.20 15.00 -0.29
C THR A 30 -34.14 14.96 -1.46
N VAL A 31 -33.87 14.11 -2.47
CA VAL A 31 -34.75 13.90 -3.62
C VAL A 31 -36.14 13.45 -3.18
N SER A 32 -36.23 12.46 -2.29
CA SER A 32 -37.50 11.99 -1.73
C SER A 32 -38.32 13.11 -1.09
N ARG A 33 -37.71 13.96 -0.29
CA ARG A 33 -38.38 15.08 0.37
C ARG A 33 -38.84 16.17 -0.60
N ILE A 34 -38.06 16.42 -1.67
CA ILE A 34 -38.46 17.39 -2.70
C ILE A 34 -39.75 16.89 -3.38
N ILE A 35 -39.77 15.61 -3.78
CA ILE A 35 -40.91 14.99 -4.45
C ILE A 35 -42.12 14.89 -3.53
N ASP A 36 -41.95 14.56 -2.25
CA ASP A 36 -43.07 14.52 -1.27
C ASP A 36 -43.72 15.89 -1.08
N ARG A 37 -43.00 17.00 -1.30
CA ARG A 37 -43.56 18.37 -1.20
C ARG A 37 -44.40 18.77 -2.41
N ASP A 38 -44.00 18.30 -3.60
CA ASP A 38 -44.76 18.53 -4.83
C ASP A 38 -44.88 17.23 -5.65
N ALA A 39 -45.94 16.50 -5.44
CA ALA A 39 -46.20 15.21 -6.10
C ALA A 39 -46.34 15.32 -7.63
N LYS A 40 -46.48 16.51 -8.21
CA LYS A 40 -46.48 16.69 -9.67
C LYS A 40 -45.16 16.40 -10.28
N THR A 41 -44.06 16.59 -9.53
CA THR A 41 -42.71 16.30 -9.91
C THR A 41 -42.51 14.82 -10.30
N LEU A 42 -43.27 13.89 -9.68
CA LEU A 42 -43.26 12.46 -10.02
C LEU A 42 -43.45 12.17 -11.53
N TYR A 43 -44.18 13.02 -12.22
CA TYR A 43 -44.58 12.81 -13.63
C TYR A 43 -43.88 13.77 -14.59
N SER A 44 -42.97 14.60 -14.09
CA SER A 44 -42.25 15.59 -14.88
C SER A 44 -40.79 15.20 -15.07
N LEU A 45 -40.44 14.62 -16.23
CA LEU A 45 -39.08 14.25 -16.57
C LEU A 45 -38.11 15.44 -16.46
N ASN A 46 -38.57 16.65 -16.88
CA ASN A 46 -37.69 17.83 -16.85
C ASN A 46 -37.38 18.27 -15.41
N GLU A 47 -38.39 18.30 -14.55
CA GLU A 47 -38.21 18.65 -13.13
C GLU A 47 -37.31 17.61 -12.41
N LEU A 48 -37.49 16.32 -12.70
CA LEU A 48 -36.61 15.28 -12.14
C LEU A 48 -35.15 15.44 -12.58
N LYS A 49 -34.93 15.86 -13.84
CA LYS A 49 -33.56 16.15 -14.35
C LYS A 49 -32.96 17.41 -13.72
N GLU A 50 -33.79 18.43 -13.48
CA GLU A 50 -33.36 19.62 -12.75
C GLU A 50 -32.97 19.28 -11.31
N ILE A 51 -33.81 18.52 -10.61
CA ILE A 51 -33.51 18.01 -9.26
C ILE A 51 -32.22 17.16 -9.25
N ALA A 52 -32.04 16.24 -10.21
CA ALA A 52 -30.84 15.45 -10.33
C ALA A 52 -29.58 16.33 -10.44
N THR A 53 -29.67 17.39 -11.21
CA THR A 53 -28.59 18.38 -11.38
C THR A 53 -28.34 19.17 -10.10
N GLU A 54 -29.35 19.62 -9.41
CA GLU A 54 -29.27 20.42 -8.17
C GLU A 54 -28.68 19.59 -7.01
N VAL A 55 -29.08 18.31 -6.92
CA VAL A 55 -28.60 17.38 -5.88
C VAL A 55 -27.29 16.69 -6.27
N GLU A 56 -26.81 16.95 -7.50
CA GLU A 56 -25.58 16.37 -8.07
C GLU A 56 -25.61 14.83 -8.10
N VAL A 57 -26.71 14.25 -8.60
CA VAL A 57 -26.85 12.81 -8.87
C VAL A 57 -26.99 12.59 -10.37
N ASP A 58 -26.57 11.42 -10.85
CA ASP A 58 -26.61 11.07 -12.28
C ASP A 58 -27.97 10.53 -12.67
N GLU A 59 -28.61 9.75 -11.81
CA GLU A 59 -29.86 9.05 -12.11
C GLU A 59 -30.84 9.14 -10.92
N ILE A 60 -32.12 9.28 -11.22
CA ILE A 60 -33.22 9.15 -10.26
C ILE A 60 -34.19 8.12 -10.82
N HIS A 61 -34.52 7.10 -10.02
CA HIS A 61 -35.55 6.10 -10.33
C HIS A 61 -36.59 6.10 -9.22
N ILE A 62 -37.87 6.10 -9.61
CA ILE A 62 -38.98 6.10 -8.67
C ILE A 62 -39.74 4.80 -8.87
N PHE A 63 -39.80 4.00 -7.82
CA PHE A 63 -40.52 2.73 -7.79
C PHE A 63 -41.86 2.90 -7.11
N ASP A 64 -42.86 2.19 -7.63
CA ASP A 64 -44.14 2.02 -6.96
C ASP A 64 -44.04 1.10 -5.72
N ARG A 65 -45.16 0.83 -5.08
CA ARG A 65 -45.20 -0.02 -3.88
C ARG A 65 -44.87 -1.50 -4.17
N GLU A 66 -45.00 -1.92 -5.40
CA GLU A 66 -44.69 -3.26 -5.90
C GLU A 66 -43.23 -3.39 -6.36
N GLY A 67 -42.45 -2.31 -6.33
CA GLY A 67 -41.06 -2.28 -6.70
C GLY A 67 -40.82 -2.19 -8.21
N LYS A 68 -41.73 -1.59 -8.97
CA LYS A 68 -41.60 -1.33 -10.40
C LYS A 68 -41.28 0.14 -10.65
N ILE A 69 -40.29 0.40 -11.51
CA ILE A 69 -39.94 1.77 -11.93
C ILE A 69 -41.06 2.32 -12.80
N PHE A 70 -41.69 3.41 -12.36
CA PHE A 70 -42.73 4.09 -13.12
C PHE A 70 -42.39 5.52 -13.51
N SER A 71 -41.34 6.09 -12.88
CA SER A 71 -40.86 7.43 -13.16
C SER A 71 -39.38 7.55 -12.86
N GLY A 72 -38.72 8.61 -13.34
CA GLY A 72 -37.30 8.86 -13.13
C GLY A 72 -36.67 9.71 -14.22
N THR A 73 -35.35 9.87 -14.17
CA THR A 73 -34.55 10.62 -15.17
C THR A 73 -34.30 9.81 -16.43
N GLU A 74 -34.43 8.46 -16.36
CA GLU A 74 -34.07 7.52 -17.41
C GLU A 74 -35.29 6.72 -17.88
N PRO A 75 -36.08 7.24 -18.83
CA PRO A 75 -37.31 6.59 -19.29
C PRO A 75 -37.14 5.17 -19.86
N GLN A 76 -35.95 4.83 -20.36
CA GLN A 76 -35.66 3.49 -20.87
C GLN A 76 -35.74 2.41 -19.78
N TYR A 77 -35.68 2.76 -18.49
CA TYR A 77 -35.78 1.80 -17.39
C TYR A 77 -37.21 1.66 -16.83
N TYR A 78 -38.17 2.42 -17.35
CA TYR A 78 -39.55 2.28 -16.92
C TYR A 78 -40.07 0.87 -17.20
N GLY A 79 -40.70 0.30 -16.18
CA GLY A 79 -41.17 -1.07 -16.22
C GLY A 79 -40.20 -2.11 -15.64
N TYR A 80 -38.95 -1.76 -15.41
CA TYR A 80 -38.05 -2.64 -14.64
C TYR A 80 -38.54 -2.77 -13.19
N THR A 81 -38.31 -3.96 -12.63
CA THR A 81 -38.71 -4.28 -11.26
C THR A 81 -37.49 -4.66 -10.44
N MET A 82 -37.65 -4.76 -9.14
CA MET A 82 -36.60 -5.26 -8.24
C MET A 82 -36.23 -6.74 -8.52
N ASP A 83 -36.89 -7.43 -9.45
CA ASP A 83 -36.54 -8.77 -9.94
C ASP A 83 -35.84 -8.76 -11.31
N SER A 84 -35.61 -7.59 -11.90
CA SER A 84 -35.07 -7.47 -13.27
C SER A 84 -33.57 -7.75 -13.36
N GLY A 85 -32.86 -7.92 -12.26
CA GLY A 85 -31.44 -8.25 -12.21
C GLY A 85 -30.90 -8.27 -10.79
N GLU A 86 -29.67 -8.78 -10.65
CA GLU A 86 -29.02 -8.95 -9.36
C GLU A 86 -28.82 -7.59 -8.64
N GLN A 87 -28.36 -6.58 -9.37
CA GLN A 87 -28.18 -5.22 -8.85
C GLN A 87 -29.51 -4.67 -8.27
N MET A 88 -30.63 -4.83 -8.98
CA MET A 88 -31.93 -4.32 -8.55
C MET A 88 -32.49 -5.12 -7.38
N SER A 89 -32.22 -6.44 -7.33
CA SER A 89 -32.73 -7.33 -6.28
C SER A 89 -32.17 -7.01 -4.89
N PHE A 90 -31.05 -6.31 -4.81
CA PHE A 90 -30.48 -5.79 -3.56
C PHE A 90 -31.48 -4.94 -2.77
N PHE A 91 -32.36 -4.20 -3.46
CA PHE A 91 -33.33 -3.30 -2.84
C PHE A 91 -34.67 -3.99 -2.49
N LYS A 92 -34.87 -5.24 -2.88
CA LYS A 92 -36.10 -6.00 -2.63
C LYS A 92 -36.56 -6.07 -1.16
N PRO A 93 -35.65 -6.17 -0.16
CA PRO A 93 -36.06 -6.14 1.25
C PRO A 93 -36.86 -4.91 1.66
N MET A 94 -36.71 -3.78 0.94
CA MET A 94 -37.45 -2.56 1.21
C MET A 94 -38.95 -2.70 0.98
N LEU A 95 -39.39 -3.63 0.11
CA LEU A 95 -40.82 -3.88 -0.12
C LEU A 95 -41.52 -4.47 1.13
N ALA A 96 -40.77 -5.21 1.94
CA ALA A 96 -41.27 -5.80 3.18
C ALA A 96 -41.14 -4.86 4.38
N ASP A 97 -40.15 -3.97 4.38
CA ASP A 97 -39.87 -3.04 5.48
C ASP A 97 -39.61 -1.63 4.96
N LYS A 98 -40.62 -0.77 5.16
CA LYS A 98 -40.57 0.63 4.73
C LYS A 98 -39.59 1.49 5.55
N SER A 99 -39.10 1.02 6.68
CA SER A 99 -38.10 1.73 7.49
C SER A 99 -36.68 1.57 6.95
N LEU A 100 -36.45 0.59 6.04
CA LEU A 100 -35.15 0.33 5.45
C LEU A 100 -34.72 1.47 4.53
N MET A 101 -33.47 1.80 4.65
CA MET A 101 -32.75 2.71 3.79
C MET A 101 -31.47 1.97 3.37
N LEU A 102 -31.32 1.73 2.08
CA LEU A 102 -30.23 0.90 1.58
C LEU A 102 -29.29 1.70 0.68
N VAL A 103 -28.00 1.48 0.85
CA VAL A 103 -26.96 1.95 -0.05
C VAL A 103 -26.19 0.72 -0.52
N GLN A 104 -26.16 0.52 -1.81
CA GLN A 104 -25.43 -0.57 -2.45
C GLN A 104 -23.97 -0.18 -2.64
N GLU A 105 -23.05 -1.12 -2.57
CA GLU A 105 -21.68 -0.88 -3.01
C GLU A 105 -21.62 -0.61 -4.52
N ILE A 106 -20.49 -0.05 -4.98
CA ILE A 106 -20.27 0.21 -6.40
C ILE A 106 -20.40 -1.11 -7.17
N THR A 107 -21.34 -1.15 -8.10
CA THR A 107 -21.63 -2.33 -8.92
C THR A 107 -22.08 -1.93 -10.33
N GLU A 108 -22.05 -2.87 -11.25
CA GLU A 108 -22.61 -2.67 -12.58
C GLU A 108 -24.14 -2.59 -12.54
N ASN A 109 -24.70 -1.62 -13.25
CA ASN A 109 -26.16 -1.52 -13.35
C ASN A 109 -26.71 -2.64 -14.25
N THR A 110 -27.97 -3.00 -14.01
CA THR A 110 -28.63 -4.14 -14.70
C THR A 110 -28.76 -3.93 -16.22
N ALA A 111 -28.84 -2.69 -16.68
CA ALA A 111 -29.18 -2.41 -18.08
C ALA A 111 -27.99 -2.19 -18.99
N GLU A 112 -26.95 -1.50 -18.53
CA GLU A 112 -25.85 -0.99 -19.35
C GLU A 112 -24.46 -1.50 -18.90
N ALA A 113 -24.40 -2.29 -17.83
CA ALA A 113 -23.14 -2.71 -17.17
C ALA A 113 -22.22 -1.52 -16.79
N LYS A 114 -22.83 -0.35 -16.50
CA LYS A 114 -22.14 0.86 -16.08
C LYS A 114 -21.92 0.81 -14.58
N LEU A 115 -20.69 1.09 -14.12
CA LEU A 115 -20.39 1.16 -12.69
C LEU A 115 -21.11 2.34 -12.04
N MET A 116 -21.94 2.04 -11.07
CA MET A 116 -22.74 3.02 -10.33
C MET A 116 -22.79 2.65 -8.86
N GLN A 117 -23.05 3.63 -8.01
CA GLN A 117 -23.48 3.38 -6.64
C GLN A 117 -24.91 3.84 -6.48
N TYR A 118 -25.78 2.94 -6.00
CA TYR A 118 -27.19 3.23 -5.81
C TYR A 118 -27.54 3.31 -4.33
N SER A 119 -28.42 4.26 -4.01
CA SER A 119 -29.06 4.31 -2.70
C SER A 119 -30.57 4.51 -2.86
N ALA A 120 -31.35 3.91 -1.97
CA ALA A 120 -32.80 4.00 -2.01
C ALA A 120 -33.40 4.25 -0.64
N VAL A 121 -34.46 5.04 -0.64
CA VAL A 121 -35.26 5.37 0.54
C VAL A 121 -36.74 5.36 0.19
N TRP A 122 -37.61 5.00 1.15
CA TRP A 122 -39.02 5.25 1.01
C TRP A 122 -39.32 6.73 1.16
N SER A 123 -40.36 7.20 0.44
CA SER A 123 -40.96 8.50 0.67
C SER A 123 -41.52 8.58 2.09
N ASP A 124 -41.57 9.77 2.66
CA ASP A 124 -42.19 9.99 3.98
C ASP A 124 -43.67 9.61 3.98
N SER A 125 -44.35 9.74 2.82
CA SER A 125 -45.73 9.27 2.60
C SER A 125 -45.87 7.74 2.53
N GLY A 126 -44.78 7.00 2.27
CA GLY A 126 -44.77 5.56 2.07
C GLY A 126 -45.47 5.08 0.78
N GLU A 127 -45.64 5.99 -0.21
CA GLU A 127 -46.33 5.70 -1.47
C GLU A 127 -45.37 5.20 -2.58
N PHE A 128 -44.08 5.61 -2.50
CA PHE A 128 -43.09 5.29 -3.49
C PHE A 128 -41.69 5.17 -2.87
N ILE A 129 -40.78 4.51 -3.59
CA ILE A 129 -39.37 4.44 -3.25
C ILE A 129 -38.61 5.33 -4.23
N VAL A 130 -37.72 6.16 -3.69
CA VAL A 130 -36.76 6.93 -4.48
C VAL A 130 -35.41 6.23 -4.42
N GLN A 131 -34.89 5.85 -5.58
CA GLN A 131 -33.52 5.37 -5.76
C GLN A 131 -32.75 6.43 -6.55
N ILE A 132 -31.57 6.78 -6.09
CA ILE A 132 -30.62 7.60 -6.84
C ILE A 132 -29.41 6.75 -7.27
N GLY A 133 -28.86 7.06 -8.43
CA GLY A 133 -27.60 6.53 -8.92
C GLY A 133 -26.55 7.61 -9.04
N MET A 134 -25.34 7.33 -8.57
CA MET A 134 -24.19 8.22 -8.70
C MET A 134 -23.02 7.48 -9.34
N ASN A 135 -22.38 8.13 -10.31
CA ASN A 135 -21.18 7.60 -10.96
C ASN A 135 -19.98 7.76 -10.02
N PRO A 136 -19.30 6.66 -9.66
CA PRO A 136 -18.25 6.67 -8.66
C PRO A 136 -16.87 7.09 -9.22
N LEU A 137 -16.79 7.85 -10.30
CA LEU A 137 -15.53 8.21 -10.98
C LEU A 137 -14.43 8.70 -10.02
N ASN A 138 -14.80 9.52 -9.04
CA ASN A 138 -13.82 10.03 -8.07
C ASN A 138 -13.35 8.93 -7.11
N VAL A 139 -14.26 8.06 -6.68
CA VAL A 139 -13.92 6.91 -5.82
C VAL A 139 -13.03 5.93 -6.59
N LEU A 140 -13.37 5.65 -7.85
CA LEU A 140 -12.58 4.75 -8.71
C LEU A 140 -11.17 5.29 -8.95
N LYS A 141 -11.01 6.59 -9.22
CA LYS A 141 -9.69 7.24 -9.37
C LYS A 141 -8.85 7.15 -8.11
N VAL A 142 -9.47 7.32 -6.93
CA VAL A 142 -8.75 7.19 -5.67
C VAL A 142 -8.44 5.73 -5.36
N THR A 143 -9.36 4.81 -5.69
CA THR A 143 -9.12 3.36 -5.55
C THR A 143 -7.93 2.94 -6.41
N GLU A 144 -7.88 3.35 -7.68
CA GLU A 144 -6.75 3.09 -8.58
C GLU A 144 -5.43 3.61 -8.01
N LYS A 145 -5.42 4.83 -7.46
CA LYS A 145 -4.23 5.40 -6.81
C LYS A 145 -3.80 4.65 -5.54
N ASN A 146 -4.71 3.96 -4.91
CA ASN A 146 -4.45 3.15 -3.71
C ASN A 146 -4.20 1.66 -4.02
N GLU A 147 -4.28 1.25 -5.29
CA GLU A 147 -3.84 -0.08 -5.67
C GLU A 147 -2.35 -0.26 -5.41
N LEU A 148 -1.98 -1.45 -4.96
CA LEU A 148 -0.58 -1.74 -4.64
C LEU A 148 0.33 -1.51 -5.85
N SER A 149 -0.12 -1.85 -7.05
CA SER A 149 0.60 -1.60 -8.31
C SER A 149 0.92 -0.12 -8.51
N TYR A 150 -0.05 0.77 -8.28
CA TYR A 150 0.15 2.20 -8.38
C TYR A 150 1.10 2.73 -7.30
N ILE A 151 0.88 2.34 -6.04
CA ILE A 151 1.72 2.75 -4.90
C ILE A 151 3.17 2.35 -5.13
N PHE A 152 3.41 1.11 -5.57
CA PHE A 152 4.76 0.63 -5.83
C PHE A 152 5.41 1.29 -7.05
N SER A 153 4.62 1.72 -8.05
CA SER A 153 5.14 2.48 -9.20
C SER A 153 5.73 3.84 -8.82
N LEU A 154 5.30 4.41 -7.69
CA LEU A 154 5.84 5.67 -7.17
C LEU A 154 7.23 5.51 -6.54
N PHE A 155 7.65 4.30 -6.21
CA PHE A 155 8.99 4.07 -5.69
C PHE A 155 10.02 4.18 -6.83
N ARG A 156 11.09 4.91 -6.54
CA ARG A 156 12.16 5.11 -7.52
C ARG A 156 12.75 3.78 -7.97
N VAL A 157 12.79 3.57 -9.26
CA VAL A 157 13.41 2.38 -9.86
C VAL A 157 14.91 2.41 -9.58
N ASN A 158 15.41 1.40 -8.86
CA ASN A 158 16.82 1.15 -8.65
C ASN A 158 17.12 -0.27 -9.18
N PRO A 159 18.10 -0.45 -10.09
CA PRO A 159 18.39 -1.76 -10.66
C PRO A 159 18.75 -2.82 -9.59
N ASN A 160 19.26 -2.37 -8.43
CA ASN A 160 19.72 -3.23 -7.35
C ASN A 160 18.71 -3.41 -6.22
N ILE A 161 17.58 -2.68 -6.26
CA ILE A 161 16.55 -2.75 -5.22
C ILE A 161 15.19 -2.85 -5.88
N SER A 162 14.45 -3.88 -5.52
CA SER A 162 13.08 -4.07 -5.97
C SER A 162 12.15 -4.24 -4.78
N TYR A 163 10.91 -3.82 -4.95
CA TYR A 163 9.84 -3.96 -3.99
C TYR A 163 8.73 -4.81 -4.59
N TYR A 164 8.16 -5.70 -3.80
CA TYR A 164 7.09 -6.60 -4.23
C TYR A 164 6.01 -6.67 -3.17
N ALA A 165 4.76 -6.72 -3.62
CA ALA A 165 3.62 -7.16 -2.85
C ALA A 165 3.11 -8.45 -3.50
N ILE A 166 3.02 -9.53 -2.73
CA ILE A 166 2.59 -10.85 -3.20
C ILE A 166 1.29 -11.17 -2.47
N ASP A 167 0.22 -11.38 -3.20
CA ASP A 167 -1.07 -11.78 -2.65
C ASP A 167 -0.97 -13.21 -2.10
N ILE A 168 -1.48 -13.39 -0.87
CA ILE A 168 -1.31 -14.65 -0.12
C ILE A 168 -2.18 -15.77 -0.70
N GLU A 169 -3.37 -15.44 -1.20
CA GLU A 169 -4.30 -16.45 -1.72
C GLU A 169 -3.92 -16.93 -3.12
N SER A 170 -3.64 -16.00 -4.02
CA SER A 170 -3.35 -16.31 -5.42
C SER A 170 -1.88 -16.61 -5.69
N GLY A 171 -0.96 -16.16 -4.83
CA GLY A 171 0.48 -16.22 -5.08
C GLY A 171 0.96 -15.30 -6.22
N LEU A 172 0.10 -14.38 -6.68
CA LEU A 172 0.43 -13.42 -7.72
C LEU A 172 1.09 -12.18 -7.14
N ILE A 173 1.92 -11.53 -7.95
CA ILE A 173 2.52 -10.23 -7.61
C ILE A 173 1.46 -9.15 -7.81
N ALA A 174 0.87 -8.68 -6.72
CA ALA A 174 -0.16 -7.65 -6.69
C ALA A 174 0.42 -6.23 -6.89
N GLY A 175 1.72 -6.04 -6.64
CA GLY A 175 2.38 -4.76 -6.84
C GLY A 175 3.91 -4.88 -6.87
N SER A 176 4.55 -4.04 -7.66
CA SER A 176 6.01 -3.93 -7.75
C SER A 176 6.41 -2.56 -8.31
N ASN A 177 7.59 -2.06 -7.90
CA ASN A 177 8.22 -0.92 -8.58
C ASN A 177 8.82 -1.31 -9.95
N ARG A 178 8.72 -2.58 -10.31
CA ARG A 178 9.01 -3.12 -11.64
C ARG A 178 7.70 -3.65 -12.21
N LEU A 179 7.00 -2.81 -12.95
CA LEU A 179 5.64 -3.06 -13.43
C LEU A 179 5.52 -4.31 -14.31
N GLU A 180 6.60 -4.71 -14.98
CA GLU A 180 6.66 -5.92 -15.82
C GLU A 180 6.40 -7.22 -15.05
N PHE A 181 6.48 -7.21 -13.72
CA PHE A 181 6.23 -8.40 -12.90
C PHE A 181 4.83 -8.42 -12.27
N VAL A 182 4.08 -7.32 -12.32
CA VAL A 182 2.74 -7.26 -11.76
C VAL A 182 1.81 -8.21 -12.52
N GLY A 183 1.06 -9.04 -11.79
CA GLY A 183 0.18 -10.07 -12.32
C GLY A 183 0.87 -11.41 -12.59
N ASN A 184 2.19 -11.51 -12.54
CA ASN A 184 2.90 -12.77 -12.70
C ASN A 184 2.86 -13.59 -11.41
N ALA A 185 3.01 -14.91 -11.51
CA ALA A 185 3.19 -15.74 -10.34
C ALA A 185 4.53 -15.43 -9.65
N CYS A 186 4.57 -15.42 -8.33
CA CYS A 186 5.78 -15.13 -7.58
C CYS A 186 6.90 -16.15 -7.90
N SER A 187 6.55 -17.39 -8.24
CA SER A 187 7.47 -18.45 -8.69
C SER A 187 8.23 -18.11 -9.96
N ASP A 188 7.61 -17.39 -10.90
CA ASP A 188 8.19 -17.04 -12.20
C ASP A 188 9.34 -16.04 -12.04
N VAL A 189 9.30 -15.26 -10.97
CA VAL A 189 10.36 -14.31 -10.60
C VAL A 189 11.45 -14.97 -9.73
N GLY A 190 11.16 -16.17 -9.21
CA GLY A 190 12.11 -16.97 -8.41
C GLY A 190 11.81 -16.97 -6.91
N PHE A 191 10.65 -16.50 -6.48
CA PHE A 191 10.24 -16.63 -5.08
C PHE A 191 9.63 -18.02 -4.82
N ARG A 192 9.95 -18.60 -3.67
CA ARG A 192 9.21 -19.72 -3.10
C ARG A 192 8.43 -19.23 -1.91
N PHE A 193 7.14 -19.53 -1.89
CA PHE A 193 6.23 -19.07 -0.84
C PHE A 193 6.68 -19.53 0.56
N GLU A 194 7.20 -20.76 0.64
CA GLU A 194 7.75 -21.32 1.87
C GLU A 194 8.93 -20.52 2.44
N ASP A 195 9.80 -19.99 1.57
CA ASP A 195 10.93 -19.16 2.01
C ASP A 195 10.47 -17.84 2.60
N ILE A 196 9.42 -17.24 2.00
CA ILE A 196 8.82 -15.98 2.47
C ILE A 196 8.16 -16.19 3.84
N GLU A 197 7.39 -17.26 4.00
CA GLU A 197 6.63 -17.55 5.21
C GLU A 197 7.54 -17.94 6.38
N ASN A 198 8.55 -18.79 6.12
CA ASN A 198 9.40 -19.36 7.17
C ASN A 198 10.63 -18.51 7.52
N SER A 199 10.87 -17.40 6.81
CA SER A 199 12.07 -16.58 7.00
C SER A 199 11.76 -15.12 7.33
N PRO A 200 11.18 -14.82 8.50
CA PRO A 200 10.79 -13.45 8.87
C PRO A 200 11.98 -12.48 8.99
N LYS A 201 13.20 -13.00 9.15
CA LYS A 201 14.44 -12.19 9.19
C LYS A 201 15.07 -11.99 7.81
N GLY A 202 14.48 -12.59 6.77
CA GLY A 202 14.95 -12.56 5.40
C GLY A 202 15.70 -13.83 4.99
N PHE A 203 15.81 -14.00 3.69
CA PHE A 203 16.47 -15.14 3.06
C PHE A 203 17.27 -14.69 1.82
N TYR A 204 18.19 -15.53 1.40
CA TYR A 204 18.94 -15.34 0.15
C TYR A 204 18.34 -16.22 -0.94
N GLY A 205 18.14 -15.64 -2.13
CA GLY A 205 17.60 -16.36 -3.28
C GLY A 205 18.00 -15.73 -4.60
N LYS A 206 17.80 -16.47 -5.69
CA LYS A 206 18.01 -15.95 -7.05
C LYS A 206 16.70 -15.40 -7.59
N ILE A 207 16.52 -14.09 -7.48
CA ILE A 207 15.32 -13.38 -7.91
C ILE A 207 15.59 -12.69 -9.23
N ASN A 208 14.75 -12.94 -10.22
CA ASN A 208 14.92 -12.44 -11.59
C ASN A 208 16.36 -12.64 -12.13
N GLY A 209 16.94 -13.82 -11.88
CA GLY A 209 18.28 -14.15 -12.32
C GLY A 209 19.43 -13.59 -11.47
N GLN A 210 19.16 -12.67 -10.53
CA GLN A 210 20.14 -12.00 -9.68
C GLN A 210 20.12 -12.56 -8.25
N TYR A 211 21.30 -12.89 -7.69
CA TYR A 211 21.39 -13.34 -6.31
C TYR A 211 21.13 -12.17 -5.36
N SER A 212 20.11 -12.31 -4.53
CA SER A 212 19.53 -11.21 -3.77
C SER A 212 19.21 -11.61 -2.33
N PHE A 213 19.24 -10.65 -1.44
CA PHE A 213 18.70 -10.76 -0.09
C PHE A 213 17.26 -10.22 -0.07
N CYS A 214 16.34 -11.03 0.42
CA CYS A 214 14.91 -10.78 0.43
C CYS A 214 14.41 -10.67 1.86
N VAL A 215 13.60 -9.65 2.15
CA VAL A 215 12.89 -9.50 3.43
C VAL A 215 11.44 -9.20 3.13
N PHE A 216 10.53 -10.00 3.69
CA PHE A 216 9.09 -9.85 3.54
C PHE A 216 8.41 -9.76 4.90
N GLN A 217 7.31 -9.02 4.92
CA GLN A 217 6.44 -8.91 6.07
C GLN A 217 4.99 -9.09 5.63
N LYS A 218 4.21 -9.83 6.42
CA LYS A 218 2.79 -10.00 6.17
C LYS A 218 2.04 -8.73 6.57
N ILE A 219 1.34 -8.13 5.62
CA ILE A 219 0.48 -6.96 5.83
C ILE A 219 -0.86 -7.27 5.17
N ASN A 220 -1.91 -7.42 5.98
CA ASN A 220 -3.24 -7.82 5.53
C ASN A 220 -3.20 -9.15 4.73
N SER A 221 -3.72 -9.13 3.49
CA SER A 221 -3.74 -10.25 2.55
C SER A 221 -2.47 -10.39 1.70
N ASN A 222 -1.43 -9.59 1.96
CA ASN A 222 -0.22 -9.57 1.14
C ASN A 222 1.05 -9.80 1.95
N TYR A 223 2.05 -10.43 1.32
CA TYR A 223 3.43 -10.33 1.75
C TYR A 223 4.08 -9.16 1.02
N ILE A 224 4.49 -8.14 1.77
CA ILE A 224 5.16 -6.96 1.23
C ILE A 224 6.64 -7.03 1.58
N GLY A 225 7.49 -6.88 0.57
CA GLY A 225 8.91 -7.09 0.77
C GLY A 225 9.81 -6.25 -0.10
N ARG A 226 11.07 -6.29 0.29
CA ARG A 226 12.20 -5.64 -0.37
C ARG A 226 13.22 -6.69 -0.77
N VAL A 227 13.69 -6.59 -2.00
CA VAL A 227 14.73 -7.45 -2.59
C VAL A 227 15.92 -6.57 -2.91
N ILE A 228 17.10 -6.95 -2.43
CA ILE A 228 18.34 -6.19 -2.59
C ILE A 228 19.37 -7.12 -3.21
N ALA A 229 19.97 -6.71 -4.33
CA ALA A 229 21.08 -7.43 -4.94
C ALA A 229 22.25 -7.57 -3.96
N VAL A 230 22.78 -8.78 -3.82
CA VAL A 230 23.88 -9.05 -2.87
C VAL A 230 25.12 -8.22 -3.20
N ASP A 231 25.43 -8.06 -4.48
CA ASP A 231 26.56 -7.23 -4.91
C ASP A 231 26.44 -5.79 -4.42
N TYR A 232 25.23 -5.24 -4.48
CA TYR A 232 24.95 -3.89 -3.97
C TYR A 232 24.94 -3.83 -2.44
N LEU A 233 24.43 -4.87 -1.79
CA LEU A 233 24.40 -4.94 -0.32
C LEU A 233 25.81 -4.90 0.27
N TYR A 234 26.78 -5.51 -0.41
CA TYR A 234 28.16 -5.62 0.05
C TYR A 234 29.15 -4.70 -0.68
N GLU A 235 28.66 -3.78 -1.52
CA GLU A 235 29.48 -2.87 -2.32
C GLU A 235 30.50 -2.07 -1.50
N SER A 236 30.13 -1.63 -0.30
CA SER A 236 31.01 -0.86 0.58
C SER A 236 31.93 -1.68 1.46
N LEU A 237 31.72 -3.01 1.58
CA LEU A 237 32.51 -3.87 2.47
C LEU A 237 33.99 -3.93 2.13
N PRO A 238 34.43 -4.10 0.86
CA PRO A 238 35.83 -4.14 0.52
C PRO A 238 36.58 -2.88 0.96
N PHE A 239 35.99 -1.72 0.74
CA PHE A 239 36.55 -0.44 1.16
C PHE A 239 36.67 -0.31 2.69
N SER A 240 35.61 -0.69 3.42
CA SER A 240 35.59 -0.66 4.88
C SER A 240 36.60 -1.63 5.48
N MET A 241 36.74 -2.83 4.91
CA MET A 241 37.75 -3.82 5.31
C MET A 241 39.18 -3.29 5.08
N LEU A 242 39.42 -2.69 3.93
CA LEU A 242 40.71 -2.09 3.61
C LEU A 242 41.07 -0.99 4.61
N LEU A 243 40.11 -0.11 4.94
CA LEU A 243 40.31 0.95 5.91
C LEU A 243 40.68 0.39 7.30
N ILE A 244 39.96 -0.63 7.76
CA ILE A 244 40.25 -1.32 9.04
C ILE A 244 41.66 -1.90 9.05
N LEU A 245 42.06 -2.60 7.95
CA LEU A 245 43.41 -3.17 7.83
C LEU A 245 44.49 -2.09 7.88
N VAL A 246 44.28 -0.95 7.20
CA VAL A 246 45.22 0.17 7.22
C VAL A 246 45.33 0.76 8.65
N CYS A 247 44.21 0.94 9.34
CA CYS A 247 44.21 1.42 10.72
C CYS A 247 44.96 0.46 11.67
N LEU A 248 44.73 -0.86 11.55
CA LEU A 248 45.43 -1.87 12.33
C LEU A 248 46.92 -1.85 12.06
N PHE A 249 47.34 -1.68 10.79
CA PHE A 249 48.74 -1.59 10.42
C PHE A 249 49.41 -0.37 11.02
N ILE A 250 48.74 0.80 10.99
CA ILE A 250 49.25 2.04 11.61
C ILE A 250 49.42 1.86 13.11
N ILE A 251 48.41 1.32 13.79
CA ILE A 251 48.47 1.07 15.24
C ILE A 251 49.61 0.12 15.59
N SER A 252 49.75 -0.99 14.84
CA SER A 252 50.84 -1.94 15.04
C SER A 252 52.23 -1.31 14.84
N PHE A 253 52.38 -0.48 13.80
CA PHE A 253 53.62 0.26 13.53
C PHE A 253 53.96 1.22 14.68
N ILE A 254 53.03 2.00 15.17
CA ILE A 254 53.20 2.93 16.32
C ILE A 254 53.65 2.13 17.56
N LEU A 255 53.02 0.99 17.80
CA LEU A 255 53.33 0.13 18.94
C LEU A 255 54.75 -0.45 18.83
N VAL A 256 55.13 -0.97 17.69
CA VAL A 256 56.48 -1.47 17.43
C VAL A 256 57.54 -0.36 17.65
N VAL A 257 57.32 0.82 17.07
CA VAL A 257 58.23 1.96 17.21
C VAL A 257 58.34 2.39 18.70
N SER A 258 57.19 2.44 19.40
CA SER A 258 57.17 2.82 20.82
C SER A 258 57.87 1.82 21.70
N VAL A 259 57.66 0.52 21.51
CA VAL A 259 58.35 -0.56 22.22
C VAL A 259 59.84 -0.54 21.94
N THR A 260 60.20 -0.39 20.67
CA THR A 260 61.66 -0.33 20.28
C THR A 260 62.34 0.87 20.92
N ARG A 261 61.72 2.05 20.90
CA ARG A 261 62.29 3.24 21.60
C ARG A 261 62.38 3.05 23.11
N TYR A 262 61.35 2.46 23.71
CA TYR A 262 61.38 2.16 25.15
C TYR A 262 62.52 1.18 25.48
N MET A 263 62.64 0.08 24.74
CA MET A 263 63.72 -0.91 24.93
C MET A 263 65.09 -0.31 24.74
N ASN A 264 65.29 0.49 23.70
CA ASN A 264 66.60 1.13 23.49
C ASN A 264 66.97 2.05 24.65
N LYS A 265 66.04 2.94 25.07
CA LYS A 265 66.31 3.94 26.09
C LYS A 265 66.46 3.35 27.50
N TYR A 266 65.62 2.41 27.86
CA TYR A 266 65.57 1.92 29.26
C TYR A 266 66.23 0.57 29.49
N VAL A 267 66.47 -0.19 28.45
CA VAL A 267 67.14 -1.50 28.60
C VAL A 267 68.52 -1.49 27.97
N VAL A 268 68.62 -1.21 26.66
CA VAL A 268 69.88 -1.31 25.93
C VAL A 268 70.92 -0.31 26.42
N GLU A 269 70.55 0.98 26.57
CA GLU A 269 71.46 2.03 27.12
C GLU A 269 71.92 1.70 28.54
N LYS A 270 71.02 1.21 29.40
CA LYS A 270 71.35 0.81 30.76
C LYS A 270 72.29 -0.41 30.80
N ILE A 271 72.07 -1.42 29.94
CA ILE A 271 72.94 -2.56 29.85
C ILE A 271 74.31 -2.13 29.33
N GLN A 272 74.38 -1.27 28.31
CA GLN A 272 75.65 -0.74 27.81
C GLN A 272 76.43 0.05 28.86
N ASP A 273 75.74 0.87 29.65
CA ASP A 273 76.34 1.62 30.76
C ASP A 273 76.97 0.66 31.82
N VAL A 274 76.20 -0.40 32.18
CA VAL A 274 76.74 -1.44 33.09
C VAL A 274 77.90 -2.18 32.50
N ILE A 275 77.85 -2.55 31.23
CA ILE A 275 78.99 -3.21 30.55
C ILE A 275 80.23 -2.32 30.50
N GLN A 276 80.03 -1.00 30.24
CA GLN A 276 81.12 -0.04 30.20
C GLN A 276 81.76 0.15 31.58
N LYS A 277 80.98 0.23 32.64
CA LYS A 277 81.43 0.28 34.03
C LYS A 277 82.19 -0.99 34.45
N LEU A 278 81.67 -2.17 34.06
CA LEU A 278 82.36 -3.44 34.28
C LEU A 278 83.70 -3.50 33.57
N LYS A 279 83.79 -2.99 32.36
CA LYS A 279 85.02 -2.94 31.57
C LYS A 279 86.03 -1.99 32.17
N SER A 280 85.65 -0.80 32.64
CA SER A 280 86.52 0.14 33.32
C SER A 280 87.09 -0.41 34.65
N ILE A 281 86.34 -1.17 35.41
CA ILE A 281 86.77 -1.90 36.58
C ILE A 281 87.76 -2.97 36.22
N THR A 282 87.55 -3.73 35.12
CA THR A 282 88.45 -4.79 34.72
C THR A 282 89.78 -4.26 34.14
N GLU A 283 89.81 -3.06 33.59
CA GLU A 283 90.99 -2.32 33.16
C GLU A 283 91.80 -1.57 34.24
N GLY A 284 91.33 -1.70 35.48
CA GLY A 284 92.05 -1.12 36.67
C GLY A 284 91.72 0.33 37.01
N ASN A 285 90.72 0.95 36.37
CA ASN A 285 90.23 2.25 36.70
C ASN A 285 89.12 2.12 37.83
N LEU A 286 89.57 2.28 39.09
CA LEU A 286 88.73 2.16 40.31
C LEU A 286 88.18 3.48 40.80
N GLU A 287 88.28 4.56 40.03
CA GLU A 287 87.82 5.90 40.41
C GLU A 287 86.67 6.40 39.52
N GLU A 288 85.53 5.70 39.48
CA GLU A 288 84.20 6.29 39.11
C GLU A 288 83.05 5.56 39.82
#